data_9591d30fa77ceea5220e926a8c14dd80
#
_entry.id   9591d30fa77ceea5220e926a8c14dd80
#
_cell.length_a   1.000
_cell.length_b   1.000
_cell.length_c   1.000
_cell.angle_alpha   90.00
_cell.angle_beta   90.00
_cell.angle_gamma   90.00
#
_symmetry.space_group_name_H-M   'P 1'
#
loop_
_entity.id
_entity.type
_entity.pdbx_description
1 polymer ?
#
loop_
_entity_poly.entity_id
_entity_poly.type
_entity_poly.pdbx_seq_one_letter_code
_entity_poly.pdbx_strand_id
1 'polypeptide(L)'
;MPHLRNRNSGTLIVHHDPRSPASEAFRTLRTNLEFVSPDRPVRSLLVTSPGPSEGKSTVAANLAISLAQAGKQVVLVDADMRKPVQHDVFSLPNGTGLTTALVRGIMPDILQETPVPGLRVITSGPIPPNPAELLGSSMMGALAGTLASEADFVIYDVPPVVAVTDALVLAPRLDGVLLTIRLGVTSRDAARRAKQLLAGSRCHLLGVVLNHVKPGRGYGYYYYYYYYYYGSNSAEELSFEEAAAAVKSKATSGT
;
A
#
# COMPACT_ATOMS: atom_id res chain seq x y z
N MET A 1 -6.99 27.51 5.34
CA MET A 1 -6.61 26.18 4.83
C MET A 1 -5.11 26.09 4.78
N PRO A 2 -4.43 25.27 5.60
CA PRO A 2 -2.99 25.10 5.51
C PRO A 2 -2.64 24.29 4.26
N HIS A 3 -1.88 24.88 3.37
CA HIS A 3 -1.33 24.24 2.19
C HIS A 3 -0.37 23.13 2.62
N LEU A 4 -0.68 21.88 2.27
CA LEU A 4 0.25 20.74 2.28
C LEU A 4 1.40 21.04 1.29
N ARG A 5 2.34 21.90 1.69
CA ARG A 5 3.50 22.27 0.87
C ARG A 5 4.68 21.34 1.14
N ASN A 6 4.87 20.39 0.23
CA ASN A 6 6.13 20.20 -0.52
C ASN A 6 7.26 19.33 0.04
N ARG A 7 7.00 18.33 0.93
CA ARG A 7 7.96 17.21 1.08
C ARG A 7 7.38 15.84 0.71
N ASN A 8 6.04 15.69 0.65
CA ASN A 8 5.34 14.41 0.45
C ASN A 8 4.56 14.30 -0.86
N SER A 9 4.66 15.26 -1.79
CA SER A 9 3.89 15.25 -3.04
C SER A 9 4.13 14.01 -3.92
N GLY A 10 5.31 13.41 -3.83
CA GLY A 10 5.61 12.15 -4.50
C GLY A 10 5.11 10.88 -3.79
N THR A 11 4.71 10.99 -2.52
CA THR A 11 4.30 9.82 -1.72
C THR A 11 2.83 9.46 -1.93
N LEU A 12 1.93 10.45 -2.05
CA LEU A 12 0.49 10.27 -2.27
C LEU A 12 0.10 10.54 -3.73
N ILE A 13 0.71 9.82 -4.65
CA ILE A 13 0.57 10.05 -6.09
C ILE A 13 -0.89 9.94 -6.56
N VAL A 14 -1.65 8.99 -6.01
CA VAL A 14 -3.07 8.80 -6.35
C VAL A 14 -3.92 10.01 -6.00
N HIS A 15 -3.52 10.77 -4.96
CA HIS A 15 -4.21 12.01 -4.56
C HIS A 15 -3.73 13.22 -5.36
N HIS A 16 -2.42 13.37 -5.55
CA HIS A 16 -1.82 14.57 -6.14
C HIS A 16 -1.82 14.56 -7.67
N ASP A 17 -1.67 13.39 -8.29
CA ASP A 17 -1.75 13.21 -9.73
C ASP A 17 -2.61 11.98 -10.11
N PRO A 18 -3.95 12.13 -10.04
CA PRO A 18 -4.87 11.03 -10.32
C PRO A 18 -4.80 10.47 -11.73
N ARG A 19 -4.20 11.23 -12.68
CA ARG A 19 -4.08 10.81 -14.09
C ARG A 19 -2.73 10.18 -14.41
N SER A 20 -1.81 10.08 -13.45
CA SER A 20 -0.51 9.47 -13.69
C SER A 20 -0.61 7.96 -13.96
N PRO A 21 0.34 7.38 -14.70
CA PRO A 21 0.46 5.94 -14.88
C PRO A 21 0.57 5.17 -13.55
N ALA A 22 1.18 5.79 -12.54
CA ALA A 22 1.27 5.20 -11.21
C ALA A 22 -0.11 5.11 -10.52
N SER A 23 -0.94 6.15 -10.66
CA SER A 23 -2.31 6.16 -10.14
C SER A 23 -3.18 5.10 -10.81
N GLU A 24 -3.00 4.88 -12.11
CA GLU A 24 -3.68 3.79 -12.83
C GLU A 24 -3.22 2.41 -12.37
N ALA A 25 -1.94 2.25 -12.06
CA ALA A 25 -1.44 1.01 -11.47
C ALA A 25 -2.12 0.68 -10.13
N PHE A 26 -2.40 1.69 -9.30
CA PHE A 26 -3.15 1.49 -8.05
C PHE A 26 -4.63 1.17 -8.29
N ARG A 27 -5.27 1.73 -9.33
CA ARG A 27 -6.64 1.33 -9.73
C ARG A 27 -6.67 -0.13 -10.19
N THR A 28 -5.69 -0.55 -10.99
CA THR A 28 -5.54 -1.95 -11.39
C THR A 28 -5.32 -2.86 -10.18
N LEU A 29 -4.45 -2.46 -9.24
CA LEU A 29 -4.23 -3.22 -8.00
C LEU A 29 -5.52 -3.36 -7.18
N ARG A 30 -6.31 -2.28 -7.04
CA ARG A 30 -7.62 -2.31 -6.39
C ARG A 30 -8.55 -3.30 -7.07
N THR A 31 -8.70 -3.22 -8.40
CA THR A 31 -9.55 -4.14 -9.16
C THR A 31 -9.10 -5.58 -8.99
N ASN A 32 -7.80 -5.87 -9.04
CA ASN A 32 -7.28 -7.21 -8.83
C ASN A 32 -7.61 -7.75 -7.42
N LEU A 33 -7.63 -6.90 -6.40
CA LEU A 33 -8.01 -7.30 -5.04
C LEU A 33 -9.49 -7.70 -4.93
N GLU A 34 -10.37 -7.05 -5.68
CA GLU A 34 -11.81 -7.40 -5.71
C GLU A 34 -12.04 -8.79 -6.32
N PHE A 35 -11.17 -9.23 -7.24
CA PHE A 35 -11.31 -10.52 -7.95
C PHE A 35 -10.41 -11.63 -7.38
N VAL A 36 -9.47 -11.34 -6.49
CA VAL A 36 -8.51 -12.34 -6.00
C VAL A 36 -9.15 -13.44 -5.16
N SER A 37 -10.31 -13.18 -4.57
CA SER A 37 -11.04 -14.13 -3.74
C SER A 37 -12.56 -13.90 -3.87
N PRO A 38 -13.20 -14.37 -4.96
CA PRO A 38 -14.62 -14.12 -5.21
C PRO A 38 -15.55 -14.65 -4.12
N ASP A 39 -15.23 -15.84 -3.57
CA ASP A 39 -16.03 -16.51 -2.56
C ASP A 39 -15.85 -15.94 -1.15
N ARG A 40 -14.75 -15.23 -0.92
CA ARG A 40 -14.42 -14.63 0.37
C ARG A 40 -13.85 -13.22 0.17
N PRO A 41 -14.70 -12.18 0.20
CA PRO A 41 -14.24 -10.81 0.00
C PRO A 41 -13.12 -10.43 0.99
N VAL A 42 -12.04 -9.88 0.45
CA VAL A 42 -10.93 -9.35 1.24
C VAL A 42 -11.35 -8.00 1.80
N ARG A 43 -11.42 -7.87 3.12
CA ARG A 43 -11.76 -6.63 3.84
C ARG A 43 -10.62 -6.14 4.75
N SER A 44 -9.76 -7.05 5.18
CA SER A 44 -8.61 -6.73 6.02
C SER A 44 -7.31 -7.19 5.35
N LEU A 45 -6.41 -6.25 5.11
CA LEU A 45 -5.22 -6.44 4.29
C LEU A 45 -3.97 -5.99 5.02
N LEU A 46 -2.96 -6.86 5.09
CA LEU A 46 -1.63 -6.51 5.57
C LEU A 46 -0.71 -6.21 4.39
N VAL A 47 -0.01 -5.08 4.45
CA VAL A 47 1.04 -4.71 3.48
C VAL A 47 2.39 -4.75 4.17
N THR A 48 3.29 -5.56 3.66
CA THR A 48 4.68 -5.70 4.15
C THR A 48 5.66 -5.80 3.00
N SER A 49 6.95 -5.95 3.32
CA SER A 49 8.03 -6.12 2.34
C SER A 49 9.10 -7.08 2.87
N PRO A 50 9.96 -7.66 2.03
CA PRO A 50 11.13 -8.39 2.49
C PRO A 50 12.09 -7.54 3.34
N GLY A 51 12.43 -6.34 2.87
CA GLY A 51 13.39 -5.43 3.49
C GLY A 51 12.87 -4.02 3.67
N PRO A 52 13.66 -3.15 4.33
CA PRO A 52 13.31 -1.74 4.52
C PRO A 52 13.38 -0.97 3.19
N SER A 53 12.65 0.16 3.13
CA SER A 53 12.67 1.10 1.99
C SER A 53 12.25 0.51 0.64
N GLU A 54 11.44 -0.55 0.66
CA GLU A 54 10.88 -1.16 -0.56
C GLU A 54 9.54 -0.52 -0.98
N GLY A 55 9.01 0.40 -0.17
CA GLY A 55 7.83 1.21 -0.48
C GLY A 55 6.51 0.64 0.03
N LYS A 56 6.54 -0.28 1.01
CA LYS A 56 5.33 -0.85 1.64
C LYS A 56 4.34 0.22 2.10
N SER A 57 4.82 1.23 2.83
CA SER A 57 3.99 2.31 3.38
C SER A 57 3.40 3.21 2.29
N THR A 58 4.16 3.49 1.24
CA THR A 58 3.67 4.20 0.04
C THR A 58 2.60 3.40 -0.69
N VAL A 59 2.80 2.08 -0.82
CA VAL A 59 1.81 1.18 -1.43
C VAL A 59 0.54 1.13 -0.58
N ALA A 60 0.66 0.97 0.75
CA ALA A 60 -0.48 0.95 1.66
C ALA A 60 -1.30 2.25 1.58
N ALA A 61 -0.64 3.42 1.64
CA ALA A 61 -1.28 4.72 1.57
C ALA A 61 -2.01 4.95 0.23
N ASN A 62 -1.35 4.71 -0.90
CA ASN A 62 -1.96 4.93 -2.22
C ASN A 62 -3.07 3.93 -2.55
N LEU A 63 -2.95 2.68 -2.10
CA LEU A 63 -4.04 1.70 -2.21
C LEU A 63 -5.26 2.13 -1.40
N ALA A 64 -5.05 2.61 -0.15
CA ALA A 64 -6.12 3.14 0.69
C ALA A 64 -6.84 4.31 0.02
N ILE A 65 -6.09 5.25 -0.56
CA ILE A 65 -6.65 6.38 -1.32
C ILE A 65 -7.44 5.88 -2.55
N SER A 66 -6.88 4.92 -3.30
CA SER A 66 -7.55 4.38 -4.50
C SER A 66 -8.88 3.70 -4.18
N LEU A 67 -8.97 3.00 -3.03
CA LEU A 67 -10.20 2.39 -2.53
C LEU A 67 -11.21 3.45 -2.08
N ALA A 68 -10.77 4.47 -1.34
CA ALA A 68 -11.63 5.55 -0.88
C ALA A 68 -12.20 6.38 -2.05
N GLN A 69 -11.39 6.66 -3.08
CA GLN A 69 -11.84 7.31 -4.32
C GLN A 69 -12.86 6.48 -5.11
N ALA A 70 -12.92 5.17 -4.87
CA ALA A 70 -13.97 4.30 -5.42
C ALA A 70 -15.23 4.23 -4.54
N GLY A 71 -15.36 5.11 -3.54
CA GLY A 71 -16.53 5.22 -2.67
C GLY A 71 -16.55 4.27 -1.48
N LYS A 72 -15.42 3.58 -1.19
CA LYS A 72 -15.31 2.69 -0.03
C LYS A 72 -14.97 3.48 1.24
N GLN A 73 -15.48 3.01 2.39
CA GLN A 73 -15.02 3.45 3.70
C GLN A 73 -13.75 2.67 4.06
N VAL A 74 -12.62 3.37 4.19
CA VAL A 74 -11.30 2.76 4.35
C VAL A 74 -10.63 3.25 5.62
N VAL A 75 -10.04 2.33 6.38
CA VAL A 75 -9.15 2.64 7.49
C VAL A 75 -7.75 2.16 7.16
N LEU A 76 -6.77 3.07 7.19
CA LEU A 76 -5.36 2.75 7.11
C LEU A 76 -4.76 2.77 8.52
N VAL A 77 -4.13 1.67 8.92
CA VAL A 77 -3.52 1.51 10.25
C VAL A 77 -2.00 1.46 10.10
N ASP A 78 -1.31 2.41 10.72
CA ASP A 78 0.15 2.36 10.84
C ASP A 78 0.54 1.37 11.95
N ALA A 79 0.72 0.11 11.58
CA ALA A 79 1.15 -0.96 12.45
C ALA A 79 2.68 -1.19 12.44
N ASP A 80 3.44 -0.33 11.75
CA ASP A 80 4.90 -0.26 11.88
C ASP A 80 5.27 0.57 13.12
N MET A 81 4.99 0.04 14.29
CA MET A 81 5.29 0.69 15.57
C MET A 81 6.79 0.81 15.86
N ARG A 82 7.67 0.37 14.93
CA ARG A 82 9.14 0.50 15.03
C ARG A 82 9.67 1.71 14.30
N LYS A 83 9.15 1.96 13.08
CA LYS A 83 9.49 3.08 12.21
C LYS A 83 8.23 3.61 11.55
N PRO A 84 7.30 4.18 12.33
CA PRO A 84 6.04 4.68 11.82
C PRO A 84 6.26 5.85 10.87
N VAL A 85 5.46 5.93 9.80
CA VAL A 85 5.59 6.98 8.79
C VAL A 85 4.26 7.53 8.31
N GLN A 86 3.12 6.87 8.59
CA GLN A 86 1.84 7.30 8.04
C GLN A 86 1.38 8.66 8.59
N HIS A 87 1.76 9.00 9.83
CA HIS A 87 1.50 10.31 10.40
C HIS A 87 2.22 11.43 9.62
N ASP A 88 3.46 11.21 9.16
CA ASP A 88 4.17 12.15 8.31
C ASP A 88 3.58 12.21 6.91
N VAL A 89 3.23 11.03 6.33
CA VAL A 89 2.65 10.89 4.98
C VAL A 89 1.35 11.68 4.86
N PHE A 90 0.48 11.59 5.88
CA PHE A 90 -0.83 12.28 5.89
C PHE A 90 -0.82 13.59 6.69
N SER A 91 0.33 13.99 7.26
CA SER A 91 0.48 15.19 8.10
C SER A 91 -0.48 15.19 9.30
N LEU A 92 -0.58 14.06 9.99
CA LEU A 92 -1.45 13.83 11.13
C LEU A 92 -0.68 13.84 12.47
N PRO A 93 -1.33 14.18 13.59
CA PRO A 93 -0.76 14.00 14.91
C PRO A 93 -0.43 12.53 15.22
N ASN A 94 0.66 12.29 15.97
CA ASN A 94 1.08 10.94 16.38
C ASN A 94 1.27 10.80 17.90
N GLY A 95 0.68 11.70 18.69
CA GLY A 95 0.72 11.63 20.16
C GLY A 95 -0.15 10.50 20.73
N THR A 96 -1.23 10.15 20.04
CA THR A 96 -2.12 9.01 20.30
C THR A 96 -2.27 8.21 19.01
N GLY A 97 -2.51 6.90 19.12
CA GLY A 97 -2.64 6.03 17.96
C GLY A 97 -2.80 4.57 18.36
N LEU A 98 -2.39 3.65 17.48
CA LEU A 98 -2.50 2.21 17.68
C LEU A 98 -1.90 1.73 19.02
N THR A 99 -0.68 2.15 19.33
CA THR A 99 -0.02 1.80 20.60
C THR A 99 -0.86 2.22 21.80
N THR A 100 -1.41 3.44 21.78
CA THR A 100 -2.23 3.96 22.86
C THR A 100 -3.49 3.14 23.05
N ALA A 101 -4.16 2.79 21.94
CA ALA A 101 -5.37 1.94 21.97
C ALA A 101 -5.08 0.55 22.52
N LEU A 102 -3.99 -0.08 22.09
CA LEU A 102 -3.63 -1.42 22.52
C LEU A 102 -3.23 -1.50 24.02
N VAL A 103 -2.65 -0.41 24.55
CA VAL A 103 -2.21 -0.35 25.97
C VAL A 103 -3.36 0.10 26.91
N ARG A 104 -4.16 1.08 26.49
CA ARG A 104 -5.17 1.72 27.35
C ARG A 104 -6.60 1.26 27.09
N GLY A 105 -6.86 0.54 25.99
CA GLY A 105 -8.20 0.11 25.61
C GLY A 105 -9.13 1.24 25.14
N ILE A 106 -8.59 2.39 24.77
CA ILE A 106 -9.34 3.57 24.34
C ILE A 106 -9.40 3.57 22.81
N MET A 107 -10.60 3.53 22.25
CA MET A 107 -10.85 3.40 20.81
C MET A 107 -11.30 4.68 20.07
N PRO A 108 -12.14 5.58 20.65
CA PRO A 108 -12.83 6.60 19.84
C PRO A 108 -11.91 7.64 19.21
N ASP A 109 -10.83 8.03 19.87
CA ASP A 109 -10.03 9.19 19.48
C ASP A 109 -8.80 8.86 18.62
N ILE A 110 -8.64 7.60 18.19
CA ILE A 110 -7.47 7.20 17.39
C ILE A 110 -7.73 7.23 15.88
N LEU A 111 -8.99 7.27 15.45
CA LEU A 111 -9.39 7.38 14.05
C LEU A 111 -9.32 8.85 13.60
N GLN A 112 -8.37 9.17 12.75
CA GLN A 112 -8.14 10.53 12.28
C GLN A 112 -8.63 10.68 10.84
N GLU A 113 -9.41 11.74 10.60
CA GLU A 113 -9.87 12.11 9.25
C GLU A 113 -8.71 12.58 8.39
N THR A 114 -8.78 12.31 7.09
CA THR A 114 -7.82 12.79 6.10
C THR A 114 -8.48 13.74 5.09
N PRO A 115 -7.71 14.47 4.28
CA PRO A 115 -8.25 15.26 3.18
C PRO A 115 -8.93 14.42 2.09
N VAL A 116 -8.78 13.08 2.11
CA VAL A 116 -9.41 12.17 1.16
C VAL A 116 -10.74 11.66 1.74
N PRO A 117 -11.89 12.03 1.16
CA PRO A 117 -13.19 11.56 1.65
C PRO A 117 -13.26 10.03 1.72
N GLY A 118 -13.77 9.49 2.83
CA GLY A 118 -13.90 8.05 3.04
C GLY A 118 -12.62 7.37 3.52
N LEU A 119 -11.49 8.10 3.69
CA LEU A 119 -10.25 7.56 4.25
C LEU A 119 -9.97 8.12 5.64
N ARG A 120 -9.89 7.25 6.62
CA ARG A 120 -9.41 7.54 7.98
C ARG A 120 -8.10 6.81 8.26
N VAL A 121 -7.27 7.39 9.12
CA VAL A 121 -5.96 6.82 9.48
C VAL A 121 -5.88 6.62 10.99
N ILE A 122 -5.38 5.46 11.41
CA ILE A 122 -4.89 5.23 12.75
C ILE A 122 -3.36 5.31 12.68
N THR A 123 -2.79 6.37 13.23
CA THR A 123 -1.33 6.51 13.34
C THR A 123 -0.79 5.51 14.38
N SER A 124 0.51 5.25 14.35
CA SER A 124 1.13 4.30 15.30
C SER A 124 0.99 4.73 16.77
N GLY A 125 1.03 6.04 17.04
CA GLY A 125 1.22 6.56 18.39
C GLY A 125 2.69 6.45 18.83
N PRO A 126 2.97 6.58 20.14
CA PRO A 126 4.30 6.45 20.71
C PRO A 126 4.89 5.05 20.47
N ILE A 127 6.19 4.97 20.20
CA ILE A 127 6.90 3.71 19.96
C ILE A 127 6.92 2.88 21.25
N PRO A 128 6.34 1.66 21.26
CA PRO A 128 6.34 0.79 22.43
C PRO A 128 7.62 -0.04 22.51
N PRO A 129 7.98 -0.58 23.68
CA PRO A 129 9.12 -1.47 23.83
C PRO A 129 8.91 -2.86 23.19
N ASN A 130 7.67 -3.31 23.03
CA ASN A 130 7.30 -4.66 22.60
C ASN A 130 6.24 -4.70 21.50
N PRO A 131 6.53 -4.18 20.27
CA PRO A 131 5.55 -4.07 19.18
C PRO A 131 4.88 -5.40 18.80
N ALA A 132 5.65 -6.48 18.65
CA ALA A 132 5.12 -7.78 18.23
C ALA A 132 4.13 -8.38 19.25
N GLU A 133 4.38 -8.19 20.55
CA GLU A 133 3.47 -8.66 21.62
C GLU A 133 2.15 -7.89 21.57
N LEU A 134 2.20 -6.58 21.38
CA LEU A 134 1.00 -5.75 21.24
C LEU A 134 0.17 -6.17 20.03
N LEU A 135 0.80 -6.38 18.86
CA LEU A 135 0.12 -6.88 17.67
C LEU A 135 -0.44 -8.30 17.85
N GLY A 136 0.18 -9.11 18.72
CA GLY A 136 -0.30 -10.45 19.08
C GLY A 136 -1.39 -10.47 20.14
N SER A 137 -1.68 -9.36 20.79
CA SER A 137 -2.60 -9.30 21.94
C SER A 137 -4.07 -9.58 21.55
N SER A 138 -4.88 -9.93 22.54
CA SER A 138 -6.34 -10.03 22.39
C SER A 138 -6.97 -8.68 22.04
N MET A 139 -6.40 -7.58 22.56
CA MET A 139 -6.85 -6.22 22.28
C MET A 139 -6.69 -5.87 20.78
N MET A 140 -5.57 -6.26 20.15
CA MET A 140 -5.40 -6.12 18.71
C MET A 140 -6.43 -6.92 17.91
N GLY A 141 -6.76 -8.13 18.38
CA GLY A 141 -7.81 -8.94 17.77
C GLY A 141 -9.20 -8.29 17.87
N ALA A 142 -9.53 -7.73 19.02
CA ALA A 142 -10.78 -6.99 19.22
C ALA A 142 -10.85 -5.74 18.35
N LEU A 143 -9.76 -4.95 18.30
CA LEU A 143 -9.65 -3.77 17.45
C LEU A 143 -9.83 -4.12 15.97
N ALA A 144 -9.16 -5.16 15.49
CA ALA A 144 -9.27 -5.59 14.10
C ALA A 144 -10.71 -6.01 13.75
N GLY A 145 -11.39 -6.72 14.66
CA GLY A 145 -12.80 -7.08 14.51
C GLY A 145 -13.73 -5.87 14.43
N THR A 146 -13.54 -4.88 15.33
CA THR A 146 -14.32 -3.64 15.33
C THR A 146 -14.10 -2.87 14.02
N LEU A 147 -12.85 -2.66 13.60
CA LEU A 147 -12.55 -1.94 12.36
C LEU A 147 -13.14 -2.64 11.13
N ALA A 148 -13.08 -3.96 11.06
CA ALA A 148 -13.66 -4.74 9.98
C ALA A 148 -15.21 -4.68 9.93
N SER A 149 -15.88 -4.34 11.04
CA SER A 149 -17.32 -4.12 11.07
C SER A 149 -17.74 -2.70 10.69
N GLU A 150 -16.85 -1.70 10.84
CA GLU A 150 -17.13 -0.29 10.65
C GLU A 150 -16.59 0.26 9.31
N ALA A 151 -15.74 -0.49 8.60
CA ALA A 151 -15.16 -0.10 7.33
C ALA A 151 -15.34 -1.17 6.26
N ASP A 152 -15.36 -0.76 5.01
CA ASP A 152 -15.35 -1.68 3.86
C ASP A 152 -13.98 -2.36 3.70
N PHE A 153 -12.90 -1.59 4.00
CA PHE A 153 -11.52 -2.07 3.96
C PHE A 153 -10.69 -1.54 5.12
N VAL A 154 -9.86 -2.42 5.70
CA VAL A 154 -8.83 -2.04 6.67
C VAL A 154 -7.48 -2.48 6.17
N ILE A 155 -6.55 -1.53 6.01
CA ILE A 155 -5.19 -1.79 5.51
C ILE A 155 -4.19 -1.57 6.66
N TYR A 156 -3.35 -2.57 6.91
CA TYR A 156 -2.31 -2.52 7.94
C TYR A 156 -0.93 -2.38 7.29
N ASP A 157 -0.26 -1.24 7.48
CA ASP A 157 1.14 -1.04 7.10
C ASP A 157 2.04 -1.61 8.20
N VAL A 158 2.79 -2.67 7.89
CA VAL A 158 3.53 -3.47 8.88
C VAL A 158 5.01 -3.54 8.51
N PRO A 159 5.96 -3.62 9.48
CA PRO A 159 7.39 -3.67 9.19
C PRO A 159 7.80 -4.82 8.27
N PRO A 160 9.02 -4.77 7.70
CA PRO A 160 9.53 -5.82 6.82
C PRO A 160 9.56 -7.20 7.48
N VAL A 161 8.96 -8.20 6.81
CA VAL A 161 8.72 -9.54 7.37
C VAL A 161 9.98 -10.37 7.60
N VAL A 162 11.09 -10.07 6.89
CA VAL A 162 12.36 -10.79 7.12
C VAL A 162 13.11 -10.24 8.33
N ALA A 163 12.89 -8.98 8.67
CA ALA A 163 13.61 -8.31 9.75
C ALA A 163 13.01 -8.59 11.13
N VAL A 164 11.68 -8.67 11.21
CA VAL A 164 10.92 -8.78 12.49
C VAL A 164 9.68 -9.66 12.34
N THR A 165 9.12 -10.10 13.46
CA THR A 165 7.99 -11.05 13.49
C THR A 165 6.61 -10.38 13.41
N ASP A 166 6.54 -9.07 13.44
CA ASP A 166 5.31 -8.26 13.53
C ASP A 166 4.27 -8.67 12.47
N ALA A 167 4.70 -8.79 11.21
CA ALA A 167 3.83 -9.24 10.13
C ALA A 167 3.32 -10.68 10.34
N LEU A 168 4.18 -11.58 10.84
CA LEU A 168 3.83 -12.99 11.05
C LEU A 168 2.82 -13.19 12.18
N VAL A 169 2.84 -12.30 13.16
CA VAL A 169 1.92 -12.32 14.31
C VAL A 169 0.55 -11.76 13.93
N LEU A 170 0.50 -10.71 13.13
CA LEU A 170 -0.75 -10.05 12.74
C LEU A 170 -1.45 -10.74 11.55
N ALA A 171 -0.71 -11.19 10.55
CA ALA A 171 -1.24 -11.71 9.30
C ALA A 171 -2.28 -12.85 9.44
N PRO A 172 -2.16 -13.82 10.38
CA PRO A 172 -3.16 -14.88 10.54
C PRO A 172 -4.55 -14.41 10.97
N ARG A 173 -4.69 -13.16 11.40
CA ARG A 173 -5.94 -12.55 11.86
C ARG A 173 -6.66 -11.76 10.79
N LEU A 174 -6.03 -11.62 9.62
CA LEU A 174 -6.49 -10.79 8.51
C LEU A 174 -6.84 -11.67 7.30
N ASP A 175 -7.59 -11.10 6.36
CA ASP A 175 -8.03 -11.84 5.17
C ASP A 175 -6.90 -12.11 4.20
N GLY A 176 -5.87 -11.23 4.16
CA GLY A 176 -4.76 -11.43 3.26
C GLY A 176 -3.55 -10.54 3.46
N VAL A 177 -2.49 -10.89 2.75
CA VAL A 177 -1.21 -10.20 2.76
C VAL A 177 -0.82 -9.80 1.35
N LEU A 178 -0.40 -8.55 1.17
CA LEU A 178 0.34 -8.08 -0.02
C LEU A 178 1.82 -7.93 0.31
N LEU A 179 2.67 -8.55 -0.49
CA LEU A 179 4.12 -8.45 -0.37
C LEU A 179 4.65 -7.42 -1.37
N THR A 180 5.14 -6.28 -0.89
CA THR A 180 5.75 -5.25 -1.73
C THR A 180 7.21 -5.58 -1.98
N ILE A 181 7.64 -5.58 -3.24
CA ILE A 181 9.00 -5.83 -3.69
C ILE A 181 9.48 -4.63 -4.50
N ARG A 182 10.66 -4.11 -4.19
CA ARG A 182 11.31 -3.06 -4.96
C ARG A 182 12.13 -3.64 -6.11
N LEU A 183 11.68 -3.40 -7.34
CA LEU A 183 12.37 -3.90 -8.53
C LEU A 183 13.80 -3.33 -8.63
N GLY A 184 14.77 -4.21 -8.92
CA GLY A 184 16.19 -3.83 -9.02
C GLY A 184 16.92 -3.66 -7.68
N VAL A 185 16.22 -3.81 -6.53
CA VAL A 185 16.82 -3.71 -5.19
C VAL A 185 16.58 -4.98 -4.38
N THR A 186 15.34 -5.45 -4.30
CA THR A 186 15.03 -6.68 -3.57
C THR A 186 15.68 -7.89 -4.25
N SER A 187 16.52 -8.62 -3.54
CA SER A 187 17.11 -9.85 -4.05
C SER A 187 16.07 -10.96 -4.15
N ARG A 188 16.28 -11.90 -5.09
CA ARG A 188 15.40 -13.08 -5.22
C ARG A 188 15.35 -13.92 -3.94
N ASP A 189 16.46 -14.00 -3.22
CA ASP A 189 16.54 -14.78 -1.99
C ASP A 189 15.79 -14.11 -0.84
N ALA A 190 15.84 -12.77 -0.73
CA ALA A 190 15.03 -12.03 0.23
C ALA A 190 13.52 -12.20 -0.07
N ALA A 191 13.12 -12.14 -1.33
CA ALA A 191 11.73 -12.36 -1.74
C ALA A 191 11.26 -13.80 -1.44
N ARG A 192 12.09 -14.81 -1.74
CA ARG A 192 11.81 -16.22 -1.40
C ARG A 192 11.70 -16.42 0.11
N ARG A 193 12.62 -15.82 0.87
CA ARG A 193 12.61 -15.91 2.33
C ARG A 193 11.33 -15.29 2.91
N ALA A 194 10.93 -14.11 2.44
CA ALA A 194 9.68 -13.46 2.85
C ALA A 194 8.46 -14.36 2.56
N LYS A 195 8.37 -14.93 1.35
CA LYS A 195 7.32 -15.87 0.97
C LYS A 195 7.28 -17.10 1.89
N GLN A 196 8.44 -17.70 2.21
CA GLN A 196 8.52 -18.87 3.10
C GLN A 196 8.04 -18.54 4.51
N LEU A 197 8.43 -17.39 5.07
CA LEU A 197 8.01 -16.95 6.39
C LEU A 197 6.48 -16.73 6.44
N LEU A 198 5.92 -16.04 5.44
CA LEU A 198 4.49 -15.81 5.34
C LEU A 198 3.72 -17.14 5.18
N ALA A 199 4.17 -18.05 4.32
CA ALA A 199 3.54 -19.35 4.16
C ALA A 199 3.53 -20.17 5.46
N GLY A 200 4.58 -20.06 6.30
CA GLY A 200 4.64 -20.72 7.60
C GLY A 200 3.73 -20.12 8.67
N SER A 201 3.23 -18.91 8.49
CA SER A 201 2.41 -18.20 9.47
C SER A 201 0.89 -18.40 9.33
N ARG A 202 0.45 -19.34 8.47
CA ARG A 202 -0.98 -19.60 8.19
C ARG A 202 -1.74 -18.38 7.64
N CYS A 203 -1.04 -17.43 7.03
CA CYS A 203 -1.66 -16.28 6.36
C CYS A 203 -1.97 -16.60 4.90
N HIS A 204 -2.88 -15.83 4.32
CA HIS A 204 -3.22 -15.90 2.91
C HIS A 204 -2.41 -14.85 2.13
N LEU A 205 -1.33 -15.26 1.45
CA LEU A 205 -0.58 -14.38 0.57
C LEU A 205 -1.37 -14.16 -0.73
N LEU A 206 -1.99 -12.98 -0.88
CA LEU A 206 -2.83 -12.63 -2.03
C LEU A 206 -1.99 -12.39 -3.29
N GLY A 207 -0.81 -11.81 -3.12
CA GLY A 207 0.04 -11.50 -4.25
C GLY A 207 1.25 -10.64 -3.91
N VAL A 208 1.92 -10.21 -4.97
CA VAL A 208 3.12 -9.37 -4.91
C VAL A 208 2.88 -8.08 -5.65
N VAL A 209 3.25 -6.96 -5.04
CA VAL A 209 3.28 -5.64 -5.67
C VAL A 209 4.71 -5.32 -6.07
N LEU A 210 4.97 -5.20 -7.38
CA LEU A 210 6.26 -4.75 -7.88
C LEU A 210 6.29 -3.22 -7.87
N ASN A 211 7.10 -2.66 -6.98
CA ASN A 211 7.27 -1.21 -6.83
C ASN A 211 8.54 -0.71 -7.55
N HIS A 212 8.60 0.59 -7.86
CA HIS A 212 9.71 1.21 -8.60
C HIS A 212 9.94 0.62 -10.00
N VAL A 213 8.89 0.21 -10.68
CA VAL A 213 8.97 -0.20 -12.08
C VAL A 213 9.24 1.05 -12.93
N LYS A 214 10.41 1.11 -13.57
CA LYS A 214 10.74 2.21 -14.49
C LYS A 214 10.13 1.93 -15.87
N PRO A 215 9.57 2.94 -16.56
CA PRO A 215 9.25 2.81 -17.97
C PRO A 215 10.53 2.48 -18.75
N GLY A 216 10.56 1.36 -19.45
CA GLY A 216 11.74 0.90 -20.17
C GLY A 216 11.55 -0.47 -20.81
N ARG A 217 12.59 -1.01 -21.49
CA ARG A 217 12.54 -2.29 -22.21
C ARG A 217 11.96 -3.42 -21.33
N GLY A 218 10.83 -4.01 -21.74
CA GLY A 218 10.18 -5.11 -21.05
C GLY A 218 8.76 -4.79 -20.59
N TYR A 219 8.34 -5.33 -19.44
CA TYR A 219 6.98 -5.22 -18.89
C TYR A 219 6.49 -3.77 -18.71
N GLY A 220 7.38 -2.82 -18.38
CA GLY A 220 7.04 -1.41 -18.26
C GLY A 220 6.64 -0.74 -19.56
N TYR A 221 7.18 -1.22 -20.70
CA TYR A 221 6.84 -0.72 -22.03
C TYR A 221 5.40 -1.09 -22.43
N TYR A 222 4.98 -2.33 -22.12
CA TYR A 222 3.62 -2.81 -22.40
C TYR A 222 2.57 -2.05 -21.60
N TYR A 223 2.87 -1.74 -20.32
CA TYR A 223 1.99 -0.98 -19.43
C TYR A 223 1.89 0.50 -19.84
N TYR A 224 3.01 1.13 -20.21
CA TYR A 224 3.06 2.50 -20.71
C TYR A 224 2.30 2.62 -22.05
N TYR A 225 2.45 1.65 -22.94
CA TYR A 225 1.78 1.58 -24.23
C TYR A 225 0.26 1.43 -24.06
N TYR A 226 -0.19 0.54 -23.16
CA TYR A 226 -1.60 0.33 -22.85
C TYR A 226 -2.24 1.60 -22.27
N TYR A 227 -1.53 2.30 -21.38
CA TYR A 227 -1.99 3.57 -20.79
C TYR A 227 -2.08 4.70 -21.81
N TYR A 228 -1.11 4.81 -22.72
CA TYR A 228 -1.11 5.86 -23.75
C TYR A 228 -2.25 5.67 -24.77
N TYR A 229 -2.59 4.43 -25.09
CA TYR A 229 -3.66 4.11 -26.06
C TYR A 229 -5.07 4.12 -25.47
N TYR A 230 -5.23 3.76 -24.20
CA TYR A 230 -6.56 3.65 -23.57
C TYR A 230 -6.84 4.73 -22.52
N GLY A 231 -5.83 5.47 -22.05
CA GLY A 231 -5.97 6.53 -21.04
C GLY A 231 -6.10 7.95 -21.59
N SER A 232 -5.76 8.20 -22.84
CA SER A 232 -5.89 9.51 -23.46
C SER A 232 -7.17 9.61 -24.31
N ASN A 233 -8.27 10.02 -23.69
CA ASN A 233 -9.45 10.54 -24.37
C ASN A 233 -9.19 11.96 -24.89
N SER A 234 -8.16 12.19 -25.66
CA SER A 234 -7.95 13.41 -26.42
C SER A 234 -7.29 13.08 -27.75
N ALA A 235 -8.10 13.29 -28.77
CA ALA A 235 -7.85 13.07 -30.18
C ALA A 235 -6.43 13.47 -30.63
N GLU A 236 -5.64 12.46 -30.96
CA GLU A 236 -4.78 12.41 -32.13
C GLU A 236 -4.42 10.93 -32.31
N GLU A 237 -5.08 10.30 -33.27
CA GLU A 237 -4.77 8.94 -33.74
C GLU A 237 -3.41 8.93 -34.41
N LEU A 238 -2.34 8.78 -33.63
CA LEU A 238 -1.07 8.35 -34.16
C LEU A 238 -1.20 6.85 -34.50
N SER A 239 -1.00 6.50 -35.75
CA SER A 239 -1.04 5.12 -36.21
C SER A 239 0.02 4.27 -35.49
N PHE A 240 -0.25 2.96 -35.34
CA PHE A 240 0.68 2.00 -34.73
C PHE A 240 2.12 2.11 -35.29
N GLU A 241 2.25 2.41 -36.59
CA GLU A 241 3.52 2.54 -37.26
C GLU A 241 4.27 3.82 -36.87
N GLU A 242 3.59 4.94 -36.64
CA GLU A 242 4.21 6.21 -36.20
C GLU A 242 4.71 6.14 -34.78
N ALA A 243 3.96 5.51 -33.90
CA ALA A 243 4.38 5.27 -32.50
C ALA A 243 5.58 4.31 -32.43
N ALA A 244 5.59 3.25 -33.22
CA ALA A 244 6.71 2.32 -33.35
C ALA A 244 7.97 2.96 -33.97
N ALA A 245 7.81 3.88 -34.92
CA ALA A 245 8.90 4.63 -35.55
C ALA A 245 9.52 5.65 -34.59
N ALA A 246 8.73 6.39 -33.81
CA ALA A 246 9.19 7.34 -32.80
C ALA A 246 10.01 6.68 -31.68
N VAL A 247 9.69 5.45 -31.32
CA VAL A 247 10.45 4.67 -30.35
C VAL A 247 11.78 4.14 -30.94
N LYS A 248 11.80 3.73 -32.20
CA LYS A 248 13.03 3.28 -32.87
C LYS A 248 14.01 4.43 -33.06
N SER A 249 13.55 5.64 -33.37
CA SER A 249 14.40 6.80 -33.58
C SER A 249 15.11 7.29 -32.32
N LYS A 250 14.43 7.18 -31.12
CA LYS A 250 15.04 7.52 -29.85
C LYS A 250 16.00 6.45 -29.30
N ALA A 251 15.93 5.23 -29.81
CA ALA A 251 16.85 4.15 -29.41
C ALA A 251 18.19 4.21 -30.23
N THR A 252 18.24 4.92 -31.34
CA THR A 252 19.44 5.07 -32.21
C THR A 252 20.20 6.37 -31.99
N SER A 253 19.65 7.34 -31.25
CA SER A 253 20.32 8.64 -30.99
C SER A 253 21.01 8.70 -29.59
N GLY A 254 21.21 7.59 -28.93
CA GLY A 254 21.86 7.46 -27.62
C GLY A 254 23.09 6.53 -27.66
N THR A 255 23.98 6.72 -28.67
CA THR A 255 25.33 6.12 -28.65
C THR A 255 26.34 7.23 -28.48
#